data_198789a6c34f5ed73521336d4f788e3c
#
_entry.id   198789a6c34f5ed73521336d4f788e3c
#
_cell.length_a   1.000
_cell.length_b   1.000
_cell.length_c   1.000
_cell.angle_alpha   90.00
_cell.angle_beta   90.00
_cell.angle_gamma   90.00
#
_symmetry.space_group_name_H-M   'P 1'
#
loop_
_entity.id
_entity.type
_entity.pdbx_description
1 polymer ?
#
loop_
_entity_poly.entity_id
_entity_poly.type
_entity_poly.pdbx_seq_one_letter_code
_entity_poly.pdbx_strand_id
1 'polypeptide(L)'
;NRVDKENFTKLDSVIIPTDLTGDKEFYLPFPFEVSSLDNVDKIIVFSYPAQAFATYEYGILTYTGSTSMGSKIHKTPTGLFFTNWKAEETTSTFNDEWDLKWNFNIENKEGVGFHEYSLPGYPASHSCLRLLEEDAKHLYNWADQWVLADAETVKIKGTPVIVFGSYNFDEPKPWLQLVDNSKALSINEDDLISVIKPYLNTILKEQEKRKTSKK
;
A
#
# COMPACT_ATOMS: atom_id res chain seq x y z
N ASN A 1 -3.81 3.79 -15.43
CA ASN A 1 -3.87 5.25 -15.28
C ASN A 1 -3.73 5.72 -13.81
N ARG A 2 -3.96 4.86 -12.84
CA ARG A 2 -3.84 5.15 -11.38
C ARG A 2 -4.71 6.31 -10.91
N VAL A 3 -5.88 6.50 -11.50
CA VAL A 3 -6.82 7.58 -11.20
C VAL A 3 -8.15 7.03 -10.70
N ASP A 4 -8.82 7.81 -9.86
CA ASP A 4 -10.23 7.59 -9.53
C ASP A 4 -11.16 8.04 -10.68
N LYS A 5 -12.46 7.76 -10.53
CA LYS A 5 -13.48 8.07 -11.54
C LYS A 5 -13.57 9.57 -11.84
N GLU A 6 -13.42 10.42 -10.83
CA GLU A 6 -13.56 11.88 -11.00
C GLU A 6 -12.35 12.47 -11.74
N ASN A 7 -11.16 12.00 -11.44
CA ASN A 7 -9.93 12.42 -12.08
C ASN A 7 -9.77 11.78 -13.47
N PHE A 8 -10.37 10.62 -13.72
CA PHE A 8 -10.34 9.99 -15.05
C PHE A 8 -10.91 10.90 -16.15
N THR A 9 -11.98 11.62 -15.85
CA THR A 9 -12.63 12.55 -16.80
C THR A 9 -11.79 13.80 -17.12
N LYS A 10 -10.74 14.05 -16.34
CA LYS A 10 -9.83 15.22 -16.52
C LYS A 10 -8.56 14.86 -17.28
N LEU A 11 -8.40 13.60 -17.71
CA LEU A 11 -7.23 13.17 -18.46
C LEU A 11 -7.37 13.50 -19.93
N ASP A 12 -6.33 14.08 -20.54
CA ASP A 12 -6.27 14.33 -21.98
C ASP A 12 -6.14 13.02 -22.78
N SER A 13 -5.54 12.00 -22.18
CA SER A 13 -5.36 10.68 -22.78
C SER A 13 -5.35 9.59 -21.71
N VAL A 14 -5.77 8.38 -22.09
CA VAL A 14 -5.81 7.21 -21.21
C VAL A 14 -5.14 6.02 -21.89
N ILE A 15 -4.49 5.19 -21.09
CA ILE A 15 -3.99 3.89 -21.52
C ILE A 15 -5.07 2.86 -21.25
N ILE A 16 -5.45 2.13 -22.27
CA ILE A 16 -6.45 1.07 -22.21
C ILE A 16 -5.80 -0.24 -22.62
N PRO A 17 -5.87 -1.31 -21.81
CA PRO A 17 -5.44 -2.63 -22.23
C PRO A 17 -6.19 -3.09 -23.48
N THR A 18 -5.54 -3.85 -24.34
CA THR A 18 -6.19 -4.46 -25.52
C THR A 18 -7.16 -5.58 -25.16
N ASP A 19 -6.94 -6.20 -24.01
CA ASP A 19 -7.84 -7.19 -23.41
C ASP A 19 -8.33 -6.64 -22.06
N LEU A 20 -9.64 -6.61 -21.86
CA LEU A 20 -10.33 -6.15 -20.65
C LEU A 20 -11.10 -7.27 -19.95
N THR A 21 -10.85 -8.54 -20.32
CA THR A 21 -11.59 -9.70 -19.79
C THR A 21 -10.98 -10.27 -18.50
N GLY A 22 -9.78 -9.87 -18.15
CA GLY A 22 -9.10 -10.32 -16.94
C GLY A 22 -9.53 -9.54 -15.69
N ASP A 23 -9.38 -10.16 -14.52
CA ASP A 23 -9.53 -9.50 -13.24
C ASP A 23 -8.47 -8.39 -13.04
N LYS A 24 -8.72 -7.43 -12.15
CA LYS A 24 -7.84 -6.25 -11.96
C LYS A 24 -6.39 -6.62 -11.63
N GLU A 25 -6.17 -7.78 -11.00
CA GLU A 25 -4.87 -8.32 -10.61
C GLU A 25 -3.94 -8.52 -11.82
N PHE A 26 -4.48 -8.86 -13.00
CA PHE A 26 -3.70 -9.01 -14.23
C PHE A 26 -3.14 -7.69 -14.79
N TYR A 27 -3.71 -6.56 -14.38
CA TYR A 27 -3.32 -5.22 -14.86
C TYR A 27 -2.48 -4.44 -13.84
N LEU A 28 -2.14 -5.08 -12.72
CA LEU A 28 -1.32 -4.51 -11.66
C LEU A 28 0.03 -5.23 -11.58
N PRO A 29 1.08 -4.55 -11.08
CA PRO A 29 2.47 -4.98 -11.32
C PRO A 29 2.93 -6.17 -10.48
N PHE A 30 2.14 -6.67 -9.56
CA PHE A 30 2.57 -7.61 -8.53
C PHE A 30 2.46 -9.07 -8.98
N PRO A 31 3.40 -9.95 -8.55
CA PRO A 31 3.32 -11.39 -8.81
C PRO A 31 2.15 -12.03 -8.03
N PHE A 32 1.52 -13.04 -8.62
CA PHE A 32 0.43 -13.79 -7.98
C PHE A 32 0.89 -14.66 -6.81
N GLU A 33 2.13 -15.09 -6.86
CA GLU A 33 2.75 -15.95 -5.85
C GLU A 33 4.17 -15.47 -5.54
N VAL A 34 4.53 -15.54 -4.27
CA VAL A 34 5.85 -15.21 -3.72
C VAL A 34 6.21 -16.33 -2.74
N SER A 35 6.81 -17.40 -3.26
CA SER A 35 7.07 -18.65 -2.52
C SER A 35 7.90 -18.45 -1.25
N SER A 36 8.78 -17.44 -1.23
CA SER A 36 9.59 -17.10 -0.05
C SER A 36 8.79 -16.48 1.10
N LEU A 37 7.52 -16.18 0.89
CA LEU A 37 6.58 -15.64 1.91
C LEU A 37 5.57 -16.69 2.40
N ASP A 38 5.74 -17.97 2.11
CA ASP A 38 4.86 -19.06 2.52
C ASP A 38 4.62 -19.15 4.03
N ASN A 39 5.58 -18.67 4.83
CA ASN A 39 5.50 -18.60 6.28
C ASN A 39 5.02 -17.24 6.83
N VAL A 40 4.68 -16.29 5.98
CA VAL A 40 4.17 -14.96 6.37
C VAL A 40 2.65 -14.97 6.30
N ASP A 41 1.99 -14.85 7.46
CA ASP A 41 0.53 -14.93 7.55
C ASP A 41 -0.14 -13.84 6.69
N LYS A 42 0.30 -12.58 6.86
CA LYS A 42 -0.23 -11.42 6.15
C LYS A 42 0.87 -10.36 5.94
N ILE A 43 0.88 -9.74 4.78
CA ILE A 43 1.73 -8.58 4.52
C ILE A 43 1.07 -7.66 3.47
N ILE A 44 1.22 -6.35 3.66
CA ILE A 44 0.86 -5.32 2.67
C ILE A 44 2.15 -4.78 2.07
N VAL A 45 2.18 -4.61 0.76
CA VAL A 45 3.31 -3.99 0.05
C VAL A 45 2.83 -2.82 -0.80
N PHE A 46 3.50 -1.69 -0.72
CA PHE A 46 3.23 -0.49 -1.52
C PHE A 46 4.43 -0.15 -2.39
N SER A 47 4.23 -0.10 -3.69
CA SER A 47 5.24 0.29 -4.67
C SER A 47 5.12 1.78 -5.00
N TYR A 48 6.13 2.56 -4.59
CA TYR A 48 6.19 4.00 -4.90
C TYR A 48 6.26 4.26 -6.42
N PRO A 49 7.13 3.58 -7.21
CA PRO A 49 7.20 3.82 -8.65
C PRO A 49 5.93 3.40 -9.40
N ALA A 50 5.28 2.32 -8.98
CA ALA A 50 4.08 1.83 -9.64
C ALA A 50 2.79 2.51 -9.16
N GLN A 51 2.81 3.25 -8.05
CA GLN A 51 1.63 3.81 -7.37
C GLN A 51 0.52 2.76 -7.25
N ALA A 52 0.90 1.61 -6.69
CA ALA A 52 0.03 0.46 -6.49
C ALA A 52 0.40 -0.28 -5.20
N PHE A 53 -0.54 -1.04 -4.68
CA PHE A 53 -0.31 -1.90 -3.52
C PHE A 53 -0.80 -3.32 -3.77
N ALA A 54 -0.31 -4.26 -2.96
CA ALA A 54 -0.79 -5.63 -2.93
C ALA A 54 -0.84 -6.15 -1.48
N THR A 55 -1.73 -7.11 -1.23
CA THR A 55 -1.76 -7.91 -0.01
C THR A 55 -1.45 -9.36 -0.32
N TYR A 56 -0.70 -9.98 0.57
CA TYR A 56 -0.38 -11.40 0.49
C TYR A 56 -0.76 -12.11 1.78
N GLU A 57 -1.28 -13.32 1.65
CA GLU A 57 -1.43 -14.29 2.73
C GLU A 57 -0.64 -15.55 2.34
N TYR A 58 0.32 -15.95 3.18
CA TYR A 58 1.16 -17.14 2.92
C TYR A 58 1.79 -17.14 1.51
N GLY A 59 2.25 -15.98 1.08
CA GLY A 59 2.86 -15.79 -0.23
C GLY A 59 1.89 -15.70 -1.42
N ILE A 60 0.60 -15.88 -1.22
CA ILE A 60 -0.42 -15.78 -2.28
C ILE A 60 -1.01 -14.38 -2.31
N LEU A 61 -1.06 -13.76 -3.50
CA LEU A 61 -1.72 -12.48 -3.73
C LEU A 61 -3.23 -12.61 -3.42
N THR A 62 -3.73 -11.81 -2.48
CA THR A 62 -5.14 -11.83 -2.08
C THR A 62 -5.92 -10.60 -2.53
N TYR A 63 -5.23 -9.48 -2.71
CA TYR A 63 -5.86 -8.25 -3.17
C TYR A 63 -4.82 -7.27 -3.72
N THR A 64 -5.23 -6.36 -4.59
CA THR A 64 -4.36 -5.31 -5.11
C THR A 64 -5.17 -4.10 -5.59
N GLY A 65 -4.54 -2.93 -5.63
CA GLY A 65 -5.19 -1.71 -6.07
C GLY A 65 -4.20 -0.59 -6.37
N SER A 66 -4.75 0.53 -6.82
CA SER A 66 -3.99 1.75 -7.07
C SER A 66 -3.85 2.57 -5.80
N THR A 67 -2.79 3.38 -5.72
CA THR A 67 -2.58 4.34 -4.64
C THR A 67 -2.10 5.69 -5.18
N SER A 68 -2.18 6.74 -4.37
CA SER A 68 -1.45 7.98 -4.59
C SER A 68 -0.68 8.32 -3.32
N MET A 69 0.62 8.18 -3.39
CA MET A 69 1.53 8.34 -2.26
C MET A 69 2.00 9.79 -2.12
N GLY A 70 2.96 10.04 -1.25
CA GLY A 70 3.48 11.37 -0.94
C GLY A 70 4.03 12.11 -2.16
N SER A 71 3.79 13.41 -2.20
CA SER A 71 4.28 14.32 -3.24
C SER A 71 5.81 14.52 -3.17
N LYS A 72 6.37 15.26 -4.13
CA LYS A 72 7.82 15.55 -4.21
C LYS A 72 8.37 16.17 -2.92
N ILE A 73 7.59 17.04 -2.27
CA ILE A 73 7.99 17.78 -1.05
C ILE A 73 7.54 17.08 0.24
N HIS A 74 6.57 16.17 0.18
CA HIS A 74 6.03 15.41 1.31
C HIS A 74 6.05 13.91 0.98
N LYS A 75 7.25 13.34 0.88
CA LYS A 75 7.42 11.94 0.48
C LYS A 75 6.87 10.99 1.55
N THR A 76 6.19 9.94 1.11
CA THR A 76 5.92 8.79 1.98
C THR A 76 7.24 8.13 2.38
N PRO A 77 7.49 7.90 3.68
CA PRO A 77 8.69 7.17 4.11
C PRO A 77 8.66 5.72 3.62
N THR A 78 9.84 5.17 3.29
CA THR A 78 10.00 3.80 2.82
C THR A 78 10.59 2.90 3.90
N GLY A 79 10.32 1.60 3.83
CA GLY A 79 10.82 0.60 4.77
C GLY A 79 9.71 -0.27 5.34
N LEU A 80 9.98 -0.88 6.50
CA LEU A 80 9.03 -1.70 7.25
C LEU A 80 8.25 -0.86 8.26
N PHE A 81 6.94 -0.92 8.15
CA PHE A 81 5.97 -0.40 9.11
C PHE A 81 5.06 -1.52 9.60
N PHE A 82 4.19 -1.20 10.54
CA PHE A 82 3.11 -2.08 10.98
C PHE A 82 1.85 -1.25 11.15
N THR A 83 0.70 -1.84 10.87
CA THR A 83 -0.57 -1.19 11.15
C THR A 83 -0.73 -0.97 12.65
N ASN A 84 -1.10 0.26 13.03
CA ASN A 84 -1.23 0.70 14.41
C ASN A 84 -2.71 0.75 14.82
N TRP A 85 -3.29 1.91 14.91
CA TRP A 85 -4.70 2.15 15.21
C TRP A 85 -5.46 2.45 13.91
N LYS A 86 -6.78 2.25 13.94
CA LYS A 86 -7.67 2.55 12.83
C LYS A 86 -8.95 3.24 13.29
N ALA A 87 -9.55 4.03 12.40
CA ALA A 87 -10.83 4.68 12.59
C ALA A 87 -11.60 4.75 11.28
N GLU A 88 -12.92 4.56 11.32
CA GLU A 88 -13.75 4.69 10.12
C GLU A 88 -13.75 6.12 9.60
N GLU A 89 -13.73 7.10 10.52
CA GLU A 89 -13.55 8.51 10.23
C GLU A 89 -12.61 9.12 11.27
N THR A 90 -11.70 9.96 10.82
CA THR A 90 -10.80 10.75 11.68
C THR A 90 -10.36 12.00 10.94
N THR A 91 -9.93 13.02 11.69
CA THR A 91 -9.38 14.25 11.11
C THR A 91 -7.87 14.12 10.93
N SER A 92 -7.34 14.69 9.86
CA SER A 92 -5.91 14.71 9.59
C SER A 92 -5.16 15.50 10.67
N THR A 93 -3.99 15.03 11.08
CA THR A 93 -3.08 15.77 11.97
C THR A 93 -2.35 16.91 11.26
N PHE A 94 -2.38 16.94 9.92
CA PHE A 94 -1.77 18.00 9.10
C PHE A 94 -2.70 19.16 8.83
N ASN A 95 -3.99 18.87 8.66
CA ASN A 95 -5.02 19.86 8.39
C ASN A 95 -6.35 19.35 8.97
N ASP A 96 -6.86 20.04 9.96
CA ASP A 96 -8.11 19.74 10.67
C ASP A 96 -9.37 19.85 9.79
N GLU A 97 -9.24 20.36 8.56
CA GLU A 97 -10.31 20.35 7.55
C GLU A 97 -10.39 19.04 6.73
N TRP A 98 -9.41 18.13 6.87
CA TRP A 98 -9.36 16.89 6.08
C TRP A 98 -9.94 15.72 6.87
N ASP A 99 -11.12 15.29 6.52
CA ASP A 99 -11.72 14.05 6.99
C ASP A 99 -11.09 12.88 6.24
N LEU A 100 -10.55 11.93 7.01
CA LEU A 100 -9.94 10.71 6.52
C LEU A 100 -10.87 9.53 6.81
N LYS A 101 -11.43 8.93 5.76
CA LYS A 101 -12.29 7.74 5.89
C LYS A 101 -11.48 6.47 5.76
N TRP A 102 -11.90 5.44 6.51
CA TRP A 102 -11.25 4.13 6.53
C TRP A 102 -9.76 4.21 6.83
N ASN A 103 -9.41 5.12 7.77
CA ASN A 103 -8.03 5.40 8.12
C ASN A 103 -7.40 4.27 8.91
N PHE A 104 -6.18 3.89 8.51
CA PHE A 104 -5.33 2.99 9.25
C PHE A 104 -3.92 3.57 9.34
N ASN A 105 -3.52 3.97 10.53
CA ASN A 105 -2.20 4.54 10.79
C ASN A 105 -1.11 3.46 10.74
N ILE A 106 0.07 3.79 10.20
CA ILE A 106 1.26 2.94 10.18
C ILE A 106 2.48 3.59 10.81
N GLU A 107 2.46 4.93 10.97
CA GLU A 107 3.53 5.68 11.62
C GLU A 107 2.93 6.86 12.40
N ASN A 108 3.16 6.89 13.73
CA ASN A 108 2.49 7.84 14.63
C ASN A 108 3.14 9.22 14.68
N LYS A 109 4.46 9.33 14.52
CA LYS A 109 5.15 10.62 14.70
C LYS A 109 4.83 11.60 13.57
N GLU A 110 4.82 11.08 12.35
CA GLU A 110 4.54 11.86 11.15
C GLU A 110 3.08 11.71 10.69
N GLY A 111 2.27 10.92 11.40
CA GLY A 111 0.86 10.73 11.10
C GLY A 111 0.62 9.99 9.77
N VAL A 112 1.55 9.12 9.34
CA VAL A 112 1.42 8.38 8.08
C VAL A 112 0.45 7.21 8.25
N GLY A 113 -0.48 7.10 7.31
CA GLY A 113 -1.45 6.01 7.23
C GLY A 113 -1.94 5.80 5.80
N PHE A 114 -2.75 4.78 5.61
CA PHE A 114 -3.54 4.63 4.40
C PHE A 114 -5.01 4.91 4.70
N HIS A 115 -5.69 5.55 3.76
CA HIS A 115 -7.08 5.97 3.90
C HIS A 115 -7.71 6.24 2.54
N GLU A 116 -9.04 6.32 2.50
CA GLU A 116 -9.75 6.79 1.32
C GLU A 116 -9.36 8.25 1.02
N TYR A 117 -9.05 8.55 -0.22
CA TYR A 117 -8.92 9.90 -0.78
C TYR A 117 -8.78 9.88 -2.31
N SER A 118 -8.87 11.06 -2.91
CA SER A 118 -8.73 11.26 -4.36
C SER A 118 -7.40 10.77 -4.92
N LEU A 119 -7.47 10.05 -6.07
CA LEU A 119 -6.33 9.53 -6.82
C LEU A 119 -6.15 10.30 -8.14
N PRO A 120 -5.24 11.29 -8.20
CA PRO A 120 -5.08 12.12 -9.41
C PRO A 120 -4.19 11.49 -10.49
N GLY A 121 -3.71 10.25 -10.28
CA GLY A 121 -2.84 9.55 -11.23
C GLY A 121 -1.36 9.89 -11.10
N TYR A 122 -0.92 10.37 -9.94
CA TYR A 122 0.47 10.63 -9.57
C TYR A 122 0.58 10.79 -8.04
N PRO A 123 1.80 10.73 -7.46
CA PRO A 123 1.98 10.97 -6.02
C PRO A 123 1.63 12.41 -5.65
N ALA A 124 0.59 12.61 -4.83
CA ALA A 124 0.03 13.93 -4.52
C ALA A 124 -0.31 14.16 -3.05
N SER A 125 -0.07 13.17 -2.16
CA SER A 125 -0.43 13.29 -0.75
C SER A 125 0.61 14.07 0.07
N HIS A 126 0.28 14.34 1.33
CA HIS A 126 1.20 14.83 2.36
C HIS A 126 1.77 13.66 3.17
N SER A 127 2.41 12.68 2.50
CA SER A 127 3.01 11.44 2.99
C SER A 127 2.07 10.24 3.19
N CYS A 128 0.76 10.41 3.32
CA CYS A 128 -0.18 9.29 3.41
C CYS A 128 -0.28 8.48 2.10
N LEU A 129 -0.84 7.29 2.20
CA LEU A 129 -1.11 6.39 1.08
C LEU A 129 -2.61 6.45 0.78
N ARG A 130 -2.98 7.27 -0.21
CA ARG A 130 -4.37 7.46 -0.64
C ARG A 130 -4.86 6.24 -1.40
N LEU A 131 -6.09 5.84 -1.17
CA LEU A 131 -6.72 4.66 -1.78
C LEU A 131 -8.12 5.02 -2.31
N LEU A 132 -8.64 4.20 -3.22
CA LEU A 132 -10.08 4.20 -3.51
C LEU A 132 -10.86 3.75 -2.26
N GLU A 133 -12.10 4.16 -2.14
CA GLU A 133 -12.94 3.81 -0.98
C GLU A 133 -13.02 2.30 -0.77
N GLU A 134 -13.26 1.53 -1.83
CA GLU A 134 -13.34 0.06 -1.77
C GLU A 134 -12.05 -0.58 -1.29
N ASP A 135 -10.90 -0.06 -1.77
CA ASP A 135 -9.57 -0.54 -1.41
C ASP A 135 -9.23 -0.20 0.05
N ALA A 136 -9.55 1.03 0.50
CA ALA A 136 -9.36 1.46 1.88
C ALA A 136 -10.23 0.64 2.85
N LYS A 137 -11.50 0.41 2.52
CA LYS A 137 -12.41 -0.47 3.26
C LYS A 137 -11.89 -1.90 3.35
N HIS A 138 -11.38 -2.44 2.22
CA HIS A 138 -10.81 -3.78 2.20
C HIS A 138 -9.66 -3.88 3.18
N LEU A 139 -8.65 -3.01 3.08
CA LEU A 139 -7.49 -3.02 3.98
C LEU A 139 -7.87 -2.76 5.43
N TYR A 140 -8.81 -1.84 5.69
CA TYR A 140 -9.32 -1.55 7.02
C TYR A 140 -9.89 -2.79 7.72
N ASN A 141 -10.63 -3.64 6.99
CA ASN A 141 -11.23 -4.85 7.53
C ASN A 141 -10.26 -6.04 7.56
N TRP A 142 -9.39 -6.15 6.56
CA TRP A 142 -8.47 -7.28 6.40
C TRP A 142 -7.26 -7.22 7.33
N ALA A 143 -6.68 -6.02 7.55
CA ALA A 143 -5.47 -5.88 8.34
C ALA A 143 -5.74 -5.91 9.86
N ASP A 144 -4.80 -6.49 10.61
CA ASP A 144 -4.84 -6.54 12.06
C ASP A 144 -4.31 -5.24 12.68
N GLN A 145 -5.03 -4.70 13.65
CA GLN A 145 -4.60 -3.56 14.46
C GLN A 145 -3.56 -4.02 15.51
N TRP A 146 -2.70 -3.12 15.98
CA TRP A 146 -1.84 -3.38 17.12
C TRP A 146 -2.64 -3.72 18.40
N VAL A 147 -1.98 -4.31 19.37
CA VAL A 147 -2.51 -4.48 20.74
C VAL A 147 -1.58 -3.75 21.68
N LEU A 148 -2.14 -2.85 22.49
CA LEU A 148 -1.39 -2.12 23.51
C LEU A 148 -1.41 -2.88 24.83
N ALA A 149 -0.32 -2.80 25.59
CA ALA A 149 -0.25 -3.25 26.98
C ALA A 149 -0.80 -2.18 27.94
N ASP A 150 -0.56 -0.92 27.58
CA ASP A 150 -1.05 0.29 28.25
C ASP A 150 -1.17 1.41 27.19
N ALA A 151 -1.44 2.66 27.60
CA ALA A 151 -1.69 3.78 26.68
C ALA A 151 -0.51 4.08 25.71
N GLU A 152 0.72 3.71 26.05
CA GLU A 152 1.93 4.07 25.30
C GLU A 152 2.73 2.86 24.81
N THR A 153 2.54 1.67 25.38
CA THR A 153 3.36 0.50 25.13
C THR A 153 2.70 -0.48 24.17
N VAL A 154 3.31 -0.67 22.99
CA VAL A 154 2.86 -1.68 22.02
C VAL A 154 3.26 -3.06 22.50
N LYS A 155 2.28 -3.90 22.84
CA LYS A 155 2.46 -5.31 23.19
C LYS A 155 2.61 -6.20 21.97
N ILE A 156 1.75 -5.99 20.95
CA ILE A 156 1.72 -6.77 19.71
C ILE A 156 1.55 -5.79 18.56
N LYS A 157 2.45 -5.87 17.57
CA LYS A 157 2.35 -5.08 16.33
C LYS A 157 1.22 -5.61 15.45
N GLY A 158 0.66 -4.74 14.61
CA GLY A 158 -0.34 -5.10 13.62
C GLY A 158 0.24 -5.85 12.41
N THR A 159 -0.48 -5.80 11.29
CA THR A 159 -0.04 -6.36 10.02
C THR A 159 1.20 -5.62 9.51
N PRO A 160 2.24 -6.32 9.04
CA PRO A 160 3.42 -5.68 8.44
C PRO A 160 3.06 -4.98 7.12
N VAL A 161 3.64 -3.80 6.93
CA VAL A 161 3.50 -2.96 5.73
C VAL A 161 4.88 -2.61 5.21
N ILE A 162 5.18 -2.95 3.97
CA ILE A 162 6.40 -2.55 3.28
C ILE A 162 6.06 -1.44 2.28
N VAL A 163 6.74 -0.31 2.41
CA VAL A 163 6.72 0.76 1.41
C VAL A 163 8.08 0.80 0.74
N PHE A 164 8.13 0.68 -0.59
CA PHE A 164 9.41 0.53 -1.30
C PHE A 164 9.50 1.30 -2.61
N GLY A 165 10.74 1.48 -3.06
CA GLY A 165 11.08 2.16 -4.29
C GLY A 165 11.07 3.68 -4.17
N SER A 166 11.25 4.36 -5.29
CA SER A 166 11.22 5.81 -5.40
C SER A 166 10.48 6.23 -6.66
N TYR A 167 9.87 7.41 -6.63
CA TYR A 167 9.20 7.99 -7.79
C TYR A 167 10.06 9.13 -8.36
N ASN A 168 10.29 9.10 -9.68
CA ASN A 168 10.97 10.20 -10.36
C ASN A 168 9.94 11.24 -10.79
N PHE A 169 9.86 12.35 -10.05
CA PHE A 169 8.91 13.42 -10.30
C PHE A 169 9.26 14.30 -11.50
N ASP A 170 10.48 14.18 -12.03
CA ASP A 170 10.98 14.98 -13.14
C ASP A 170 10.85 14.25 -14.49
N GLU A 171 10.38 12.99 -14.46
CA GLU A 171 10.14 12.15 -15.63
C GLU A 171 8.64 11.96 -15.89
N PRO A 172 8.25 11.54 -17.10
CA PRO A 172 6.87 11.14 -17.38
C PRO A 172 6.38 10.05 -16.43
N LYS A 173 5.07 10.00 -16.19
CA LYS A 173 4.46 8.99 -15.32
C LYS A 173 4.89 7.58 -15.75
N PRO A 174 5.41 6.74 -14.85
CA PRO A 174 5.99 5.43 -15.22
C PRO A 174 5.04 4.52 -15.99
N TRP A 175 3.72 4.57 -15.71
CA TRP A 175 2.73 3.75 -16.43
C TRP A 175 2.49 4.16 -17.88
N LEU A 176 2.98 5.31 -18.33
CA LEU A 176 2.96 5.68 -19.76
C LEU A 176 3.85 4.73 -20.59
N GLN A 177 4.88 4.13 -19.99
CA GLN A 177 5.73 3.14 -20.65
C GLN A 177 4.97 1.85 -21.02
N LEU A 178 3.80 1.58 -20.40
CA LEU A 178 2.97 0.42 -20.74
C LEU A 178 2.42 0.44 -22.16
N VAL A 179 2.44 1.59 -22.84
CA VAL A 179 2.08 1.73 -24.27
C VAL A 179 3.06 0.93 -25.14
N ASP A 180 4.35 1.04 -24.85
CA ASP A 180 5.40 0.41 -25.64
C ASP A 180 5.86 -0.93 -25.07
N ASN A 181 5.74 -1.10 -23.76
CA ASN A 181 6.14 -2.29 -23.04
C ASN A 181 5.12 -2.64 -21.94
N SER A 182 4.26 -3.62 -22.20
CA SER A 182 3.22 -4.06 -21.23
C SER A 182 3.79 -4.58 -19.90
N LYS A 183 5.08 -4.88 -19.81
CA LYS A 183 5.77 -5.35 -18.61
C LYS A 183 6.63 -4.26 -17.93
N ALA A 184 6.57 -3.01 -18.37
CA ALA A 184 7.44 -1.94 -17.88
C ALA A 184 7.38 -1.72 -16.34
N LEU A 185 6.26 -2.04 -15.73
CA LEU A 185 6.05 -1.90 -14.27
C LEU A 185 5.99 -3.25 -13.54
N SER A 186 6.18 -4.38 -14.23
CA SER A 186 6.09 -5.69 -13.60
C SER A 186 7.14 -5.84 -12.50
N ILE A 187 6.70 -6.26 -11.34
CA ILE A 187 7.53 -6.61 -10.19
C ILE A 187 7.56 -8.13 -10.14
N ASN A 188 8.72 -8.74 -10.34
CA ASN A 188 8.85 -10.18 -10.21
C ASN A 188 9.06 -10.59 -8.74
N GLU A 189 9.04 -11.89 -8.47
CA GLU A 189 9.23 -12.43 -7.12
C GLU A 189 10.59 -12.02 -6.53
N ASP A 190 11.67 -12.11 -7.28
CA ASP A 190 13.03 -11.77 -6.82
C ASP A 190 13.14 -10.29 -6.45
N ASP A 191 12.55 -9.40 -7.25
CA ASP A 191 12.49 -7.96 -6.96
C ASP A 191 11.77 -7.72 -5.63
N LEU A 192 10.60 -8.32 -5.45
CA LEU A 192 9.80 -8.14 -4.24
C LEU A 192 10.48 -8.72 -3.01
N ILE A 193 11.08 -9.92 -3.13
CA ILE A 193 11.82 -10.54 -2.04
C ILE A 193 13.07 -9.75 -1.68
N SER A 194 13.78 -9.18 -2.62
CA SER A 194 14.95 -8.35 -2.33
C SER A 194 14.61 -7.17 -1.38
N VAL A 195 13.41 -6.63 -1.52
CA VAL A 195 12.88 -5.54 -0.68
C VAL A 195 12.42 -6.04 0.69
N ILE A 196 11.80 -7.22 0.78
CA ILE A 196 11.22 -7.75 2.02
C ILE A 196 12.26 -8.47 2.87
N LYS A 197 13.22 -9.16 2.27
CA LYS A 197 14.24 -10.00 2.92
C LYS A 197 14.94 -9.35 4.11
N PRO A 198 15.36 -8.06 4.08
CA PRO A 198 15.98 -7.41 5.23
C PRO A 198 15.10 -7.36 6.47
N TYR A 199 13.78 -7.45 6.30
CA TYR A 199 12.78 -7.30 7.35
C TYR A 199 12.12 -8.62 7.76
N LEU A 200 12.33 -9.70 6.99
CA LEU A 200 11.60 -10.96 7.14
C LEU A 200 11.70 -11.54 8.56
N ASN A 201 12.88 -11.55 9.17
CA ASN A 201 13.05 -12.02 10.54
C ASN A 201 12.23 -11.21 11.56
N THR A 202 12.13 -9.88 11.36
CA THR A 202 11.33 -9.01 12.22
C THR A 202 9.84 -9.30 12.04
N ILE A 203 9.40 -9.48 10.81
CA ILE A 203 8.00 -9.82 10.46
C ILE A 203 7.60 -11.13 11.14
N LEU A 204 8.38 -12.20 10.94
CA LEU A 204 8.09 -13.52 11.51
C LEU A 204 8.09 -13.50 13.05
N LYS A 205 9.01 -12.75 13.66
CA LYS A 205 9.05 -12.59 15.14
C LYS A 205 7.79 -11.91 15.67
N GLU A 206 7.32 -10.84 15.03
CA GLU A 206 6.11 -10.14 15.48
C GLU A 206 4.84 -10.96 15.20
N GLN A 207 4.80 -11.70 14.11
CA GLN A 207 3.76 -12.67 13.81
C GLN A 207 3.65 -13.76 14.88
N GLU A 208 4.77 -14.35 15.32
CA GLU A 208 4.78 -15.37 16.36
C GLU A 208 4.28 -14.84 17.70
N LYS A 209 4.65 -13.61 18.07
CA LYS A 209 4.09 -12.95 19.26
C LYS A 209 2.57 -12.84 19.18
N ARG A 210 2.02 -12.52 18.02
CA ARG A 210 0.57 -12.42 17.81
C ARG A 210 -0.11 -13.77 17.93
N LYS A 211 0.47 -14.84 17.38
CA LYS A 211 -0.06 -16.22 17.50
C LYS A 211 -0.10 -16.70 18.94
N THR A 212 0.96 -16.46 19.69
CA THR A 212 1.07 -16.91 21.09
C THR A 212 0.16 -16.14 22.04
N SER A 213 -0.20 -14.90 21.72
CA SER A 213 -1.08 -14.08 22.56
C SER A 213 -2.59 -14.37 22.38
N LYS A 214 -2.97 -15.09 21.33
CA LYS A 214 -4.36 -15.54 21.09
C LYS A 214 -4.69 -16.86 21.79
N LYS A 215 -3.69 -17.52 22.38
CA LYS A 215 -3.83 -18.71 23.24
C LYS A 215 -3.96 -18.30 24.70
#